data_7f37d0c3c581abf5710a6a9abe02dd3d
#
_entry.id   7f37d0c3c581abf5710a6a9abe02dd3d
#
_cell.length_a   1.000
_cell.length_b   1.000
_cell.length_c   1.000
_cell.angle_alpha   90.00
_cell.angle_beta   90.00
_cell.angle_gamma   90.00
#
_symmetry.space_group_name_H-M   'P 1'
#
loop_
_entity.id
_entity.type
_entity.pdbx_description
1 polymer ?
#
loop_
_entity_poly.entity_id
_entity_poly.type
_entity_poly.pdbx_seq_one_letter_code
_entity_poly.pdbx_strand_id
1 'polypeptide(L)'
;MRLVAALVALAVVASCEGAPPVRTATPVSDLVIPTNVPNGKVEVVVKAIYAVGETIRATVRLSPTSGSLRGPLDPYVQASGFHGTATVRHLSVDPVRAYVGSAEAVVTWDLRDDSGKAVGSDDYSLVFNVTDDSGRTTTVGATLQVR
;
A
#
# COMPACT_ATOMS: atom_id res chain seq x y z
N MET A 1 68.48 -30.83 44.53
CA MET A 1 67.06 -31.03 44.19
C MET A 1 66.52 -29.75 43.60
N ARG A 2 66.34 -29.69 42.33
CA ARG A 2 65.76 -28.51 41.61
C ARG A 2 64.41 -28.93 41.07
N LEU A 3 63.35 -28.36 41.60
CA LEU A 3 61.96 -28.50 41.08
C LEU A 3 61.82 -27.57 39.89
N VAL A 4 61.47 -28.13 38.72
CA VAL A 4 61.07 -27.40 37.54
C VAL A 4 59.55 -27.37 37.52
N ALA A 5 58.98 -26.21 37.70
CA ALA A 5 57.54 -25.99 37.57
C ALA A 5 57.23 -25.76 36.09
N ALA A 6 56.41 -26.63 35.46
CA ALA A 6 55.95 -26.51 34.11
C ALA A 6 54.65 -25.66 34.15
N LEU A 7 54.68 -24.51 33.47
CA LEU A 7 53.51 -23.61 33.31
C LEU A 7 52.77 -24.08 32.02
N VAL A 8 51.56 -24.61 32.21
CA VAL A 8 50.66 -24.95 31.06
C VAL A 8 49.83 -23.70 30.75
N ALA A 9 50.10 -23.06 29.63
CA ALA A 9 49.29 -21.96 29.10
C ALA A 9 48.08 -22.53 28.35
N LEU A 10 46.87 -22.29 28.90
CA LEU A 10 45.61 -22.64 28.29
C LEU A 10 45.22 -21.54 27.30
N ALA A 11 45.33 -21.77 26.01
CA ALA A 11 44.85 -20.85 24.97
C ALA A 11 43.33 -21.03 24.80
N VAL A 12 42.55 -20.04 25.27
CA VAL A 12 41.11 -19.95 24.98
C VAL A 12 40.93 -19.36 23.60
N VAL A 13 40.54 -20.18 22.63
CA VAL A 13 40.16 -19.75 21.28
C VAL A 13 38.72 -19.22 21.39
N ALA A 14 38.54 -17.92 21.44
CA ALA A 14 37.23 -17.29 21.32
C ALA A 14 36.76 -17.41 19.87
N SER A 15 35.83 -18.33 19.58
CA SER A 15 35.10 -18.40 18.31
C SER A 15 34.18 -17.22 18.24
N CYS A 16 34.51 -16.22 17.42
CA CYS A 16 33.56 -15.19 16.99
C CYS A 16 32.55 -15.86 16.05
N GLU A 17 31.42 -16.31 16.59
CA GLU A 17 30.24 -16.60 15.77
C GLU A 17 29.78 -15.29 15.14
N GLY A 18 30.05 -15.14 13.84
CA GLY A 18 29.57 -14.04 13.05
C GLY A 18 28.04 -14.01 13.07
N ALA A 19 27.46 -12.93 13.54
CA ALA A 19 26.02 -12.72 13.46
C ALA A 19 25.54 -12.94 12.02
N PRO A 20 24.42 -13.63 11.79
CA PRO A 20 23.91 -13.83 10.45
C PRO A 20 23.65 -12.47 9.78
N PRO A 21 23.92 -12.35 8.47
CA PRO A 21 23.71 -11.09 7.77
C PRO A 21 22.25 -10.66 7.91
N VAL A 22 22.04 -9.49 8.51
CA VAL A 22 20.72 -8.86 8.55
C VAL A 22 20.30 -8.64 7.10
N ARG A 23 19.34 -9.41 6.63
CA ARG A 23 18.73 -9.17 5.32
C ARG A 23 18.00 -7.85 5.40
N THR A 24 18.61 -6.80 4.90
CA THR A 24 17.95 -5.52 4.69
C THR A 24 16.84 -5.79 3.66
N ALA A 25 15.59 -5.76 4.11
CA ALA A 25 14.46 -5.86 3.19
C ALA A 25 14.59 -4.72 2.18
N THR A 26 14.64 -5.06 0.90
CA THR A 26 14.60 -4.07 -0.17
C THR A 26 13.31 -3.26 0.02
N PRO A 27 13.37 -1.94 0.11
CA PRO A 27 12.16 -1.13 0.23
C PRO A 27 11.28 -1.42 -1.00
N VAL A 28 10.06 -1.91 -0.75
CA VAL A 28 9.07 -2.08 -1.81
C VAL A 28 8.68 -0.69 -2.25
N SER A 29 9.05 -0.32 -3.48
CA SER A 29 8.71 0.97 -4.05
C SER A 29 7.19 1.07 -4.22
N ASP A 30 6.63 2.22 -3.86
CA ASP A 30 5.23 2.50 -4.13
C ASP A 30 4.96 2.46 -5.64
N LEU A 31 3.87 1.83 -6.00
CA LEU A 31 3.34 1.82 -7.35
C LEU A 31 2.54 3.11 -7.56
N VAL A 32 2.90 3.88 -8.56
CA VAL A 32 2.16 5.08 -8.98
C VAL A 32 1.39 4.76 -10.25
N ILE A 33 0.07 4.77 -10.17
CA ILE A 33 -0.81 4.48 -11.30
C ILE A 33 -1.47 5.78 -11.77
N PRO A 34 -0.98 6.38 -12.86
CA PRO A 34 -1.57 7.57 -13.43
C PRO A 34 -2.77 7.22 -14.32
N THR A 35 -3.85 7.97 -14.18
CA THR A 35 -5.02 7.91 -15.07
C THR A 35 -5.38 9.31 -15.52
N ASN A 36 -5.43 9.50 -16.85
CA ASN A 36 -5.92 10.75 -17.41
C ASN A 36 -7.46 10.76 -17.33
N VAL A 37 -7.99 11.82 -16.77
CA VAL A 37 -9.43 12.08 -16.69
C VAL A 37 -9.75 13.37 -17.44
N PRO A 38 -10.98 13.60 -17.84
CA PRO A 38 -11.36 14.92 -18.35
C PRO A 38 -11.00 16.01 -17.33
N ASN A 39 -10.39 17.07 -17.82
CA ASN A 39 -9.90 18.20 -17.00
C ASN A 39 -8.73 17.91 -16.07
N GLY A 40 -8.04 16.77 -16.19
CA GLY A 40 -6.89 16.55 -15.31
C GLY A 40 -6.29 15.15 -15.32
N LYS A 41 -5.57 14.88 -14.27
CA LYS A 41 -4.89 13.61 -14.01
C LYS A 41 -5.18 13.17 -12.57
N VAL A 42 -5.38 11.88 -12.40
CA VAL A 42 -5.47 11.23 -11.09
C VAL A 42 -4.35 10.21 -10.97
N GLU A 43 -3.66 10.21 -9.85
CA GLU A 43 -2.63 9.21 -9.54
C GLU A 43 -3.04 8.46 -8.28
N VAL A 44 -3.03 7.15 -8.35
CA VAL A 44 -3.18 6.29 -7.17
C VAL A 44 -1.80 5.76 -6.80
N VAL A 45 -1.36 6.05 -5.58
CA VAL A 45 -0.07 5.64 -5.03
C VAL A 45 -0.32 4.59 -3.96
N VAL A 46 0.20 3.39 -4.17
CA VAL A 46 -0.06 2.23 -3.30
C VAL A 46 1.09 1.21 -3.43
N LYS A 47 1.36 0.42 -2.42
CA LYS A 47 2.23 -0.76 -2.55
C LYS A 47 1.61 -1.79 -3.49
N ALA A 48 2.42 -2.46 -4.30
CA ALA A 48 1.93 -3.51 -5.20
C ALA A 48 1.53 -4.79 -4.46
N ILE A 49 2.22 -5.12 -3.36
CA ILE A 49 2.04 -6.37 -2.61
C ILE A 49 1.97 -6.08 -1.11
N TYR A 50 1.00 -6.66 -0.44
CA TYR A 50 0.78 -6.58 1.01
C TYR A 50 0.75 -7.98 1.62
N ALA A 51 1.20 -8.11 2.87
CA ALA A 51 1.02 -9.32 3.64
C ALA A 51 -0.43 -9.42 4.16
N VAL A 52 -0.93 -10.64 4.34
CA VAL A 52 -2.22 -10.86 5.01
C VAL A 52 -2.20 -10.24 6.41
N GLY A 53 -3.20 -9.43 6.73
CA GLY A 53 -3.29 -8.70 8.00
C GLY A 53 -2.54 -7.35 8.03
N GLU A 54 -1.83 -6.98 6.97
CA GLU A 54 -1.23 -5.66 6.82
C GLU A 54 -2.30 -4.63 6.46
N THR A 55 -2.25 -3.45 7.06
CA THR A 55 -3.14 -2.35 6.68
C THR A 55 -2.66 -1.71 5.37
N ILE A 56 -3.53 -1.63 4.40
CA ILE A 56 -3.30 -0.96 3.13
C ILE A 56 -3.55 0.53 3.30
N ARG A 57 -2.61 1.33 2.83
CA ARG A 57 -2.75 2.78 2.74
C ARG A 57 -2.50 3.21 1.30
N ALA A 58 -3.48 3.85 0.70
CA ALA A 58 -3.39 4.41 -0.65
C ALA A 58 -3.52 5.93 -0.59
N THR A 59 -2.74 6.63 -1.42
CA THR A 59 -2.86 8.07 -1.62
C THR A 59 -3.41 8.32 -3.01
N VAL A 60 -4.48 9.10 -3.10
CA VAL A 60 -5.07 9.56 -4.35
C VAL A 60 -4.66 11.00 -4.58
N ARG A 61 -3.91 11.27 -5.63
CA ARG A 61 -3.49 12.61 -6.03
C ARG A 61 -4.35 13.10 -7.18
N LEU A 62 -4.94 14.25 -7.00
CA LEU A 62 -5.77 14.93 -7.99
C LEU A 62 -5.03 16.14 -8.54
N SER A 63 -4.84 16.20 -9.85
CA SER A 63 -4.12 17.29 -10.53
C SER A 63 -4.97 17.81 -11.69
N PRO A 64 -5.94 18.71 -11.45
CA PRO A 64 -6.72 19.31 -12.51
C PRO A 64 -5.82 20.17 -13.42
N THR A 65 -6.00 20.07 -14.72
CA THR A 65 -5.34 20.91 -15.73
C THR A 65 -6.22 22.10 -16.15
N SER A 66 -7.53 21.98 -15.95
CA SER A 66 -8.52 23.04 -16.15
C SER A 66 -9.71 22.81 -15.25
N GLY A 67 -10.28 23.88 -14.70
CA GLY A 67 -11.44 23.77 -13.80
C GLY A 67 -11.11 23.07 -12.48
N SER A 68 -11.96 22.15 -12.06
CA SER A 68 -11.77 21.36 -10.84
C SER A 68 -12.09 19.89 -11.04
N LEU A 69 -11.51 19.06 -10.20
CA LEU A 69 -11.96 17.69 -9.98
C LEU A 69 -12.74 17.64 -8.67
N ARG A 70 -13.75 16.81 -8.58
CA ARG A 70 -14.67 16.73 -7.43
C ARG A 70 -14.77 15.31 -6.90
N GLY A 71 -15.04 15.20 -5.60
CA GLY A 71 -15.56 13.98 -5.01
C GLY A 71 -17.11 13.88 -5.17
N PRO A 72 -17.73 12.94 -4.46
CA PRO A 72 -17.10 12.01 -3.54
C PRO A 72 -16.17 11.06 -4.29
N LEU A 73 -15.06 10.68 -3.71
CA LEU A 73 -14.20 9.67 -4.32
C LEU A 73 -14.81 8.27 -4.21
N ASP A 74 -15.80 8.10 -3.34
CA ASP A 74 -16.55 6.87 -3.08
C ASP A 74 -15.67 5.62 -3.16
N PRO A 75 -14.58 5.54 -2.37
CA PRO A 75 -13.63 4.47 -2.51
C PRO A 75 -14.24 3.14 -2.11
N TYR A 76 -13.98 2.13 -2.92
CA TYR A 76 -14.34 0.75 -2.57
C TYR A 76 -13.26 -0.22 -3.02
N VAL A 77 -13.26 -1.40 -2.39
CA VAL A 77 -12.41 -2.53 -2.75
C VAL A 77 -13.24 -3.54 -3.51
N GLN A 78 -12.69 -4.01 -4.61
CA GLN A 78 -13.27 -5.06 -5.43
C GLN A 78 -12.29 -6.24 -5.51
N ALA A 79 -12.79 -7.47 -5.38
CA ALA A 79 -12.00 -8.65 -5.72
C ALA A 79 -11.77 -8.64 -7.23
N SER A 80 -10.52 -8.81 -7.66
CA SER A 80 -10.15 -8.80 -9.08
C SER A 80 -9.38 -10.05 -9.50
N GLY A 81 -9.15 -10.97 -8.56
CA GLY A 81 -8.48 -12.23 -8.77
C GLY A 81 -9.45 -13.40 -8.98
N PHE A 82 -9.10 -14.53 -8.39
CA PHE A 82 -9.84 -15.79 -8.57
C PHE A 82 -11.29 -15.76 -8.05
N HIS A 83 -11.58 -14.90 -7.07
CA HIS A 83 -12.91 -14.78 -6.45
C HIS A 83 -13.89 -13.84 -7.19
N GLY A 84 -13.52 -13.36 -8.38
CA GLY A 84 -14.40 -12.56 -9.25
C GLY A 84 -14.29 -11.05 -8.98
N THR A 85 -15.34 -10.31 -9.40
CA THR A 85 -15.37 -8.84 -9.38
C THR A 85 -16.36 -8.27 -8.38
N ALA A 86 -16.67 -9.00 -7.30
CA ALA A 86 -17.60 -8.54 -6.27
C ALA A 86 -16.98 -7.41 -5.43
N THR A 87 -17.79 -6.45 -5.04
CA THR A 87 -17.39 -5.46 -4.04
C THR A 87 -17.16 -6.15 -2.70
N VAL A 88 -16.00 -5.92 -2.13
CA VAL A 88 -15.54 -6.50 -0.87
C VAL A 88 -15.80 -5.54 0.29
N ARG A 89 -15.47 -4.26 0.09
CA ARG A 89 -15.54 -3.24 1.15
C ARG A 89 -15.79 -1.87 0.56
N HIS A 90 -16.71 -1.12 1.17
CA HIS A 90 -16.82 0.32 0.98
C HIS A 90 -15.92 1.02 1.99
N LEU A 91 -15.13 1.96 1.53
CA LEU A 91 -14.17 2.69 2.35
C LEU A 91 -14.64 4.12 2.56
N SER A 92 -14.08 4.77 3.56
CA SER A 92 -14.35 6.18 3.83
C SER A 92 -13.18 7.03 3.38
N VAL A 93 -13.49 8.19 2.85
CA VAL A 93 -12.56 9.30 2.66
C VAL A 93 -13.26 10.55 3.19
N ASP A 94 -12.49 11.55 3.57
CA ASP A 94 -13.03 12.82 4.01
C ASP A 94 -14.00 13.44 2.99
N PRO A 95 -15.02 14.19 3.44
CA PRO A 95 -16.15 14.57 2.62
C PRO A 95 -15.76 15.40 1.39
N VAL A 96 -16.59 15.26 0.42
CA VAL A 96 -16.58 15.87 -0.91
C VAL A 96 -16.13 17.32 -0.90
N ARG A 97 -15.01 17.60 -1.58
CA ARG A 97 -14.58 18.97 -1.86
C ARG A 97 -14.26 19.09 -3.34
N ALA A 98 -14.44 20.28 -3.88
CA ALA A 98 -13.86 20.59 -5.17
C ALA A 98 -12.36 20.81 -4.98
N TYR A 99 -11.57 20.15 -5.79
CA TYR A 99 -10.11 20.25 -5.76
C TYR A 99 -9.66 21.17 -6.89
N VAL A 100 -9.12 22.33 -6.53
CA VAL A 100 -8.52 23.31 -7.43
C VAL A 100 -7.01 23.27 -7.18
N GLY A 101 -6.23 23.09 -8.23
CA GLY A 101 -4.80 22.81 -8.08
C GLY A 101 -4.55 21.34 -7.72
N SER A 102 -3.40 21.03 -7.12
CA SER A 102 -3.09 19.67 -6.67
C SER A 102 -3.67 19.40 -5.29
N ALA A 103 -4.29 18.24 -5.12
CA ALA A 103 -4.81 17.79 -3.83
C ALA A 103 -4.51 16.30 -3.61
N GLU A 104 -4.46 15.89 -2.35
CA GLU A 104 -4.25 14.51 -1.96
C GLU A 104 -5.35 14.05 -1.01
N ALA A 105 -5.83 12.83 -1.21
CA ALA A 105 -6.69 12.12 -0.27
C ALA A 105 -6.05 10.79 0.11
N VAL A 106 -6.17 10.41 1.37
CA VAL A 106 -5.63 9.14 1.88
C VAL A 106 -6.78 8.21 2.20
N VAL A 107 -6.69 6.98 1.74
CA VAL A 107 -7.64 5.91 2.01
C VAL A 107 -6.92 4.76 2.70
N THR A 108 -7.57 4.20 3.71
CA THR A 108 -7.02 3.09 4.49
C THR A 108 -7.98 1.91 4.45
N TRP A 109 -7.44 0.70 4.27
CA TRP A 109 -8.19 -0.55 4.32
C TRP A 109 -7.48 -1.56 5.23
N ASP A 110 -8.20 -2.09 6.19
CA ASP A 110 -7.73 -3.02 7.22
C ASP A 110 -7.81 -4.50 6.80
N LEU A 111 -7.92 -4.78 5.50
CA LEU A 111 -8.09 -6.12 4.94
C LEU A 111 -9.32 -6.87 5.49
N ARG A 112 -10.42 -6.14 5.74
CA ARG A 112 -11.70 -6.72 6.12
C ARG A 112 -12.78 -6.36 5.11
N ASP A 113 -13.74 -7.25 4.95
CA ASP A 113 -14.96 -6.99 4.16
C ASP A 113 -15.95 -6.09 4.91
N ASP A 114 -17.10 -5.78 4.28
CA ASP A 114 -18.16 -4.96 4.88
C ASP A 114 -18.79 -5.61 6.13
N SER A 115 -18.67 -6.93 6.29
CA SER A 115 -19.11 -7.65 7.50
C SER A 115 -18.09 -7.63 8.64
N GLY A 116 -16.87 -7.10 8.38
CA GLY A 116 -15.76 -7.09 9.32
C GLY A 116 -14.92 -8.38 9.32
N LYS A 117 -15.19 -9.32 8.44
CA LYS A 117 -14.43 -10.55 8.30
C LYS A 117 -13.13 -10.28 7.55
N ALA A 118 -12.01 -10.85 8.01
CA ALA A 118 -10.73 -10.75 7.33
C ALA A 118 -10.80 -11.40 5.93
N VAL A 119 -10.22 -10.70 4.95
CA VAL A 119 -10.09 -11.23 3.58
C VAL A 119 -8.83 -12.08 3.45
N GLY A 120 -8.83 -12.99 2.50
CA GLY A 120 -7.71 -13.88 2.21
C GLY A 120 -6.72 -13.33 1.21
N SER A 121 -5.74 -14.16 0.87
CA SER A 121 -4.79 -13.88 -0.21
C SER A 121 -5.53 -13.90 -1.55
N ASP A 122 -5.47 -12.78 -2.27
CA ASP A 122 -6.05 -12.61 -3.62
C ASP A 122 -5.51 -11.32 -4.25
N ASP A 123 -5.95 -11.02 -5.47
CA ASP A 123 -5.77 -9.75 -6.12
C ASP A 123 -7.01 -8.87 -5.87
N TYR A 124 -6.76 -7.65 -5.45
CA TYR A 124 -7.80 -6.66 -5.14
C TYR A 124 -7.59 -5.39 -5.92
N SER A 125 -8.67 -4.71 -6.25
CA SER A 125 -8.63 -3.37 -6.84
C SER A 125 -9.21 -2.35 -5.88
N LEU A 126 -8.44 -1.31 -5.58
CA LEU A 126 -8.94 -0.08 -4.97
C LEU A 126 -9.52 0.77 -6.09
N VAL A 127 -10.76 1.17 -5.96
CA VAL A 127 -11.51 1.89 -6.99
C VAL A 127 -12.01 3.22 -6.43
N PHE A 128 -11.94 4.27 -7.24
CA PHE A 128 -12.33 5.63 -6.89
C PHE A 128 -13.15 6.26 -8.02
N ASN A 129 -14.11 7.09 -7.65
CA ASN A 129 -14.92 7.86 -8.58
C ASN A 129 -14.53 9.33 -8.53
N VAL A 130 -14.11 9.88 -9.66
CA VAL A 130 -13.72 11.30 -9.78
C VAL A 130 -14.66 11.99 -10.76
N THR A 131 -15.24 13.11 -10.35
CA THR A 131 -16.20 13.87 -11.16
C THR A 131 -15.56 15.17 -11.63
N ASP A 132 -15.72 15.50 -12.89
CA ASP A 132 -15.28 16.78 -13.50
C ASP A 132 -16.32 17.90 -13.33
N ASP A 133 -15.98 19.11 -13.78
CA ASP A 133 -16.87 20.27 -13.70
C ASP A 133 -18.15 20.11 -14.55
N SER A 134 -18.14 19.23 -15.55
CA SER A 134 -19.33 18.93 -16.35
C SER A 134 -20.28 17.94 -15.67
N GLY A 135 -19.88 17.41 -14.50
CA GLY A 135 -20.62 16.39 -13.77
C GLY A 135 -20.38 14.97 -14.27
N ARG A 136 -19.41 14.77 -15.18
CA ARG A 136 -19.06 13.44 -15.66
C ARG A 136 -18.13 12.75 -14.67
N THR A 137 -18.50 11.55 -14.28
CA THR A 137 -17.72 10.69 -13.38
C THR A 137 -16.84 9.73 -14.16
N THR A 138 -15.57 9.65 -13.77
CA THR A 138 -14.60 8.68 -14.28
C THR A 138 -14.14 7.79 -13.13
N THR A 139 -14.19 6.50 -13.35
CA THR A 139 -13.69 5.51 -12.40
C THR A 139 -12.20 5.28 -12.63
N VAL A 140 -11.42 5.39 -11.59
CA VAL A 140 -9.98 5.13 -11.58
C VAL A 140 -9.66 4.11 -10.50
N GLY A 141 -8.54 3.39 -10.62
CA GLY A 141 -8.21 2.39 -9.62
C GLY A 141 -6.79 1.87 -9.70
N ALA A 142 -6.43 1.08 -8.69
CA ALA A 142 -5.16 0.42 -8.59
C ALA A 142 -5.35 -1.04 -8.16
N THR A 143 -4.78 -1.97 -8.90
CA THR A 143 -4.74 -3.38 -8.50
C THR A 143 -3.53 -3.64 -7.62
N LEU A 144 -3.74 -4.38 -6.54
CA LEU A 144 -2.73 -4.80 -5.58
C LEU A 144 -2.92 -6.27 -5.23
N GLN A 145 -1.88 -6.87 -4.68
CA GLN A 145 -1.88 -8.27 -4.28
C GLN A 145 -1.80 -8.38 -2.75
N VAL A 146 -2.59 -9.28 -2.18
CA VAL A 146 -2.47 -9.73 -0.79
C VAL A 146 -1.94 -11.16 -0.82
N ARG A 147 -0.81 -11.41 -0.17
CA ARG A 147 -0.11 -12.72 -0.15
C ARG A 147 0.34 -13.11 1.26
#